data_88fc9cc77d934e350e6bbfe4bf75c9c3
#
_entry.id   88fc9cc77d934e350e6bbfe4bf75c9c3
#
_cell.length_a   1.000
_cell.length_b   1.000
_cell.length_c   1.000
_cell.angle_alpha   90.00
_cell.angle_beta   90.00
_cell.angle_gamma   90.00
#
_symmetry.space_group_name_H-M   'P 1'
#
loop_
_entity.id
_entity.type
_entity.pdbx_description
1 polymer ?
#
loop_
_entity_poly.entity_id
_entity_poly.type
_entity_poly.pdbx_seq_one_letter_code
_entity_poly.pdbx_strand_id
1 'polypeptide(L)' 'MTLYTLDGISPALPEDGDYWVAPDANVIGNIVLHSGASIWFGSTLR' A
#
# COMPACT_ATOMS: atom_id res chain seq x y z
N MET A 1 -8.81 3.22 0.06
CA MET A 1 -7.55 2.49 -0.18
C MET A 1 -7.88 1.13 -0.80
N THR A 2 -7.19 0.77 -1.84
CA THR A 2 -7.34 -0.56 -2.43
C THR A 2 -5.98 -1.24 -2.53
N LEU A 3 -5.90 -2.46 -2.01
CA LEU A 3 -4.72 -3.31 -2.10
C LEU A 3 -4.99 -4.41 -3.13
N TYR A 4 -4.14 -4.49 -4.15
CA TYR A 4 -4.30 -5.47 -5.21
C TYR A 4 -3.17 -6.49 -5.19
N THR A 5 -3.51 -7.75 -5.44
CA THR A 5 -2.52 -8.79 -5.71
C THR A 5 -2.22 -8.80 -7.21
N LEU A 6 -0.94 -8.80 -7.57
CA LEU A 6 -0.50 -8.87 -8.96
C LEU A 6 0.50 -10.01 -9.10
N ASP A 7 0.28 -10.92 -10.03
CA ASP A 7 1.13 -12.11 -10.25
C ASP A 7 1.35 -12.92 -8.97
N GLY A 8 0.31 -13.04 -8.15
CA GLY A 8 0.37 -13.77 -6.88
C GLY A 8 1.10 -13.05 -5.76
N ILE A 9 1.52 -11.80 -5.98
CA ILE A 9 2.23 -10.99 -4.99
C ILE A 9 1.31 -9.89 -4.48
N SER A 10 1.14 -9.83 -3.16
CA SER A 10 0.34 -8.78 -2.51
C SER A 10 1.25 -7.76 -1.83
N PRO A 11 0.79 -6.50 -1.67
CA PRO A 11 1.54 -5.52 -0.91
C PRO A 11 1.79 -6.00 0.52
N ALA A 12 3.01 -5.75 1.03
CA ALA A 12 3.38 -6.06 2.40
C ALA A 12 3.23 -4.79 3.26
N LEU A 13 2.54 -4.93 4.39
CA LEU A 13 2.26 -3.83 5.31
C LEU A 13 3.12 -3.95 6.57
N PRO A 14 3.44 -2.84 7.26
CA PRO A 14 4.19 -2.92 8.50
C PRO A 14 3.37 -3.60 9.59
N GLU A 15 4.04 -4.43 10.40
CA GLU A 15 3.38 -5.21 11.46
C GLU A 15 2.76 -4.35 12.55
N ASP A 16 3.35 -3.19 12.81
CA ASP A 16 2.86 -2.28 13.84
C ASP A 16 1.64 -1.47 13.41
N GLY A 17 1.27 -1.55 12.13
CA GLY A 17 0.14 -0.81 11.59
C GLY A 17 0.38 0.68 11.45
N ASP A 18 1.62 1.13 11.63
CA ASP A 18 1.97 2.56 11.56
C ASP A 18 2.17 3.00 10.11
N TYR A 19 1.06 3.08 9.40
CA TYR A 19 1.06 3.57 8.02
C TYR A 19 -0.28 4.23 7.73
N TRP A 20 -0.31 5.07 6.70
CA TRP A 20 -1.55 5.68 6.23
C TRP A 20 -1.63 5.65 4.72
N VAL A 21 -2.76 5.20 4.19
CA VAL A 21 -3.04 5.18 2.76
C VAL A 21 -4.37 5.88 2.54
N ALA A 22 -4.39 6.87 1.65
CA ALA A 22 -5.60 7.63 1.35
C ALA A 22 -6.71 6.72 0.81
N PRO A 23 -8.00 7.05 1.06
CA PRO A 23 -9.12 6.22 0.62
C PRO A 23 -9.18 5.96 -0.89
N ASP A 24 -8.67 6.90 -1.70
CA ASP A 24 -8.67 6.77 -3.16
C ASP A 24 -7.34 6.32 -3.73
N ALA A 25 -6.35 5.99 -2.89
CA ALA A 25 -5.08 5.48 -3.35
C ALA A 25 -5.14 3.99 -3.64
N ASN A 26 -4.30 3.52 -4.58
CA ASN A 26 -4.21 2.12 -4.96
C ASN A 26 -2.79 1.61 -4.73
N VAL A 27 -2.65 0.45 -4.09
CA VAL A 27 -1.37 -0.20 -3.85
C VAL A 27 -1.42 -1.58 -4.49
N ILE A 28 -0.57 -1.83 -5.45
CA ILE A 28 -0.67 -2.99 -6.33
C ILE A 28 0.61 -3.80 -6.32
N GLY A 29 0.51 -5.09 -5.99
CA GLY A 29 1.57 -6.07 -6.22
C GLY A 29 2.76 -5.96 -5.29
N ASN A 30 3.96 -6.01 -5.85
CA ASN A 30 5.22 -6.12 -5.09
C ASN A 30 5.65 -4.79 -4.47
N ILE A 31 4.87 -4.35 -3.49
CA ILE A 31 5.11 -3.11 -2.73
C ILE A 31 5.31 -3.48 -1.28
N VAL A 32 6.27 -2.85 -0.62
CA VAL A 32 6.51 -3.01 0.81
C VAL A 32 6.35 -1.64 1.48
N LEU A 33 5.40 -1.54 2.40
CA LEU A 33 5.23 -0.33 3.21
C LEU A 33 5.92 -0.53 4.55
N HIS A 34 6.83 0.39 4.86
CA HIS A 34 7.52 0.39 6.14
C HIS A 34 6.77 1.23 7.17
N SER A 35 7.10 1.02 8.44
CA SER A 35 6.53 1.81 9.54
C SER A 35 6.71 3.31 9.29
N GLY A 36 5.64 4.08 9.48
CA GLY A 36 5.63 5.52 9.22
C GLY A 36 5.34 5.91 7.78
N ALA A 37 5.06 4.95 6.89
CA ALA A 37 4.76 5.25 5.49
C ALA A 37 3.41 5.98 5.36
N SER A 38 3.31 6.90 4.40
CA SER A 38 2.05 7.55 4.07
C SER A 38 1.90 7.66 2.56
N ILE A 39 0.71 7.35 2.07
CA ILE A 39 0.38 7.40 0.65
C ILE A 39 -0.83 8.29 0.47
N TRP A 40 -0.63 9.37 -0.27
CA TRP A 40 -1.58 10.47 -0.35
C TRP A 40 -2.61 10.25 -1.45
N PHE A 41 -3.60 11.14 -1.48
CA PHE A 41 -4.76 11.06 -2.38
C PHE A 41 -4.34 10.95 -3.84
N GLY A 42 -5.04 10.12 -4.60
CA GLY A 42 -4.81 9.93 -6.02
C GLY A 42 -3.56 9.15 -6.39
N SER A 43 -2.82 8.65 -5.41
CA SER A 43 -1.58 7.90 -5.67
C SER A 43 -1.87 6.49 -6.15
N THR A 44 -1.00 5.98 -7.02
CA THR A 44 -1.01 4.59 -7.44
C THR A 44 0.40 4.04 -7.35
N LEU A 45 0.58 2.98 -6.57
CA LEU A 45 1.86 2.26 -6.44
C LEU A 45 1.75 0.89 -7.10
N ARG A 46 2.74 0.56 -7.89
CA ARG A 46 2.77 -0.71 -8.63
C ARG A 46 4.08 -1.42 -8.44
#